data_c40cd3e66d6c8d896ec2e4db0f5b4912
#
_entry.id   c40cd3e66d6c8d896ec2e4db0f5b4912
#
_cell.length_a   1.000
_cell.length_b   1.000
_cell.length_c   1.000
_cell.angle_alpha   90.00
_cell.angle_beta   90.00
_cell.angle_gamma   90.00
#
_symmetry.space_group_name_H-M   'P 1'
#
loop_
_entity.id
_entity.type
_entity.pdbx_description
1 polymer ?
#
loop_
_entity_poly.entity_id
_entity_poly.type
_entity_poly.pdbx_seq_one_letter_code
_entity_poly.pdbx_strand_id
1 'polypeptide(L)'
;LSDNLSHLEKLGLNLVIEGTTPEAVDEASDRQRFEDFAERCQLDMPRGMTAIDSEGVRKAVSSIGYPVLIRPSYVLGGRGMEILSNDKQLDAYMDEAFLSPDRPLLIDEYLGNAIELDVDAVCDGEEVLIGAIMEHLEEAGIHSGDSTCFIPPQNISEGVLSKVEEWTTTIGLELGIRGCYNIQFAIRDEELYVCLLYTSYAADEEDS
;
A
#
# COMPACT_ATOMS: atom_id res chain seq x y z
N LEU A 1 2.11 13.31 11.91
CA LEU A 1 2.23 12.97 13.34
C LEU A 1 3.63 13.27 13.85
N SER A 2 4.69 12.95 13.10
CA SER A 2 6.10 13.22 13.44
C SER A 2 6.35 14.70 13.77
N ASP A 3 5.77 15.63 13.03
CA ASP A 3 5.88 17.07 13.27
C ASP A 3 5.27 17.50 14.60
N ASN A 4 4.15 16.90 15.00
CA ASN A 4 3.49 17.18 16.27
C ASN A 4 4.29 16.62 17.46
N LEU A 5 4.89 15.44 17.32
CA LEU A 5 5.75 14.83 18.32
C LEU A 5 7.02 15.66 18.54
N SER A 6 7.70 16.05 17.46
CA SER A 6 8.85 16.95 17.51
C SER A 6 8.53 18.29 18.18
N HIS A 7 7.28 18.78 18.04
CA HIS A 7 6.84 19.99 18.73
C HIS A 7 6.66 19.77 20.23
N LEU A 8 6.09 18.64 20.64
CA LEU A 8 5.87 18.28 22.04
C LEU A 8 7.19 18.00 22.77
N GLU A 9 8.15 17.36 22.12
CA GLU A 9 9.51 17.19 22.65
C GLU A 9 10.20 18.53 22.90
N LYS A 10 10.07 19.50 21.98
CA LYS A 10 10.58 20.87 22.16
C LYS A 10 9.95 21.61 23.35
N LEU A 11 8.76 21.19 23.77
CA LEU A 11 8.09 21.69 24.98
C LEU A 11 8.57 20.98 26.26
N GLY A 12 9.52 20.07 26.18
CA GLY A 12 10.08 19.33 27.30
C GLY A 12 9.19 18.19 27.82
N LEU A 13 8.22 17.75 27.00
CA LEU A 13 7.40 16.59 27.32
C LEU A 13 8.13 15.32 26.85
N ASN A 14 8.43 14.44 27.78
CA ASN A 14 9.02 13.14 27.50
C ASN A 14 7.89 12.15 27.20
N LEU A 15 7.54 12.02 25.93
CA LEU A 15 6.49 11.10 25.46
C LEU A 15 7.13 9.76 25.09
N VAL A 16 6.52 8.68 25.55
CA VAL A 16 6.85 7.31 25.12
C VAL A 16 5.75 6.85 24.19
N ILE A 17 6.13 6.47 22.98
CA ILE A 17 5.21 5.85 22.02
C ILE A 17 5.31 4.35 22.24
N GLU A 18 4.21 3.73 22.64
CA GLU A 18 4.15 2.29 22.92
C GLU A 18 3.74 1.45 21.69
N GLY A 19 3.35 2.08 20.59
CA GLY A 19 2.98 1.44 19.33
C GLY A 19 4.08 1.53 18.27
N THR A 20 3.69 1.35 17.02
CA THR A 20 4.56 1.56 15.85
C THR A 20 5.11 2.99 15.85
N THR A 21 6.40 3.15 15.58
CA THR A 21 7.04 4.47 15.60
C THR A 21 6.53 5.34 14.44
N PRO A 22 6.48 6.68 14.60
CA PRO A 22 6.10 7.58 13.51
C PRO A 22 6.96 7.42 12.26
N GLU A 23 8.25 7.15 12.43
CA GLU A 23 9.18 6.90 11.33
C GLU A 23 8.78 5.66 10.53
N ALA A 24 8.39 4.58 11.20
CA ALA A 24 7.94 3.34 10.57
C ALA A 24 6.60 3.56 9.82
N VAL A 25 5.68 4.34 10.40
CA VAL A 25 4.42 4.70 9.74
C VAL A 25 4.67 5.60 8.52
N ASP A 26 5.56 6.58 8.63
CA ASP A 26 5.93 7.45 7.51
C ASP A 26 6.62 6.61 6.41
N GLU A 27 7.47 5.62 6.76
CA GLU A 27 8.09 4.70 5.79
C GLU A 27 7.05 3.81 5.10
N ALA A 28 6.06 3.32 5.84
CA ALA A 28 4.97 2.52 5.29
C ALA A 28 3.99 3.31 4.40
N SER A 29 3.79 4.61 4.69
CA SER A 29 2.77 5.44 4.05
C SER A 29 3.30 6.26 2.87
N ASP A 30 4.59 6.60 2.86
CA ASP A 30 5.22 7.32 1.76
C ASP A 30 5.65 6.35 0.67
N ARG A 31 5.15 6.57 -0.55
CA ARG A 31 5.41 5.67 -1.69
C ARG A 31 6.88 5.42 -1.94
N GLN A 32 7.70 6.48 -1.98
CA GLN A 32 9.12 6.35 -2.31
C GLN A 32 9.87 5.62 -1.19
N ARG A 33 9.59 5.95 0.06
CA ARG A 33 10.20 5.29 1.22
C ARG A 33 9.81 3.82 1.28
N PHE A 34 8.56 3.48 0.94
CA PHE A 34 8.11 2.10 0.91
C PHE A 34 8.72 1.32 -0.27
N GLU A 35 8.94 1.95 -1.42
CA GLU A 35 9.70 1.34 -2.53
C GLU A 35 11.13 1.02 -2.13
N ASP A 36 11.83 1.98 -1.49
CA ASP A 36 13.19 1.79 -0.98
C ASP A 36 13.25 0.68 0.09
N PHE A 37 12.22 0.59 0.95
CA PHE A 37 12.05 -0.48 1.92
C PHE A 37 11.86 -1.83 1.23
N ALA A 38 10.94 -1.92 0.27
CA ALA A 38 10.65 -3.15 -0.47
C ALA A 38 11.89 -3.66 -1.22
N GLU A 39 12.64 -2.78 -1.89
CA GLU A 39 13.90 -3.13 -2.55
C GLU A 39 14.92 -3.70 -1.55
N ARG A 40 15.09 -3.05 -0.38
CA ARG A 40 15.99 -3.50 0.70
C ARG A 40 15.61 -4.89 1.22
N CYS A 41 14.31 -5.16 1.32
CA CYS A 41 13.76 -6.43 1.80
C CYS A 41 13.55 -7.47 0.68
N GLN A 42 13.88 -7.14 -0.57
CA GLN A 42 13.69 -8.02 -1.74
C GLN A 42 12.21 -8.41 -1.95
N LEU A 43 11.31 -7.46 -1.72
CA LEU A 43 9.88 -7.60 -1.96
C LEU A 43 9.55 -7.02 -3.34
N ASP A 44 8.82 -7.76 -4.16
CA ASP A 44 8.38 -7.25 -5.45
C ASP A 44 7.16 -6.33 -5.28
N MET A 45 7.17 -5.20 -5.97
CA MET A 45 6.07 -4.24 -6.05
C MET A 45 5.66 -4.03 -7.51
N PRO A 46 4.39 -3.69 -7.77
CA PRO A 46 4.01 -3.18 -9.08
C PRO A 46 4.85 -1.95 -9.43
N ARG A 47 5.31 -1.86 -10.68
CA ARG A 47 6.06 -0.66 -11.11
C ARG A 47 5.19 0.57 -10.96
N GLY A 48 5.72 1.62 -10.37
CA GLY A 48 4.97 2.84 -10.12
C GLY A 48 5.85 4.08 -10.19
N MET A 49 5.21 5.22 -10.38
CA MET A 49 5.84 6.53 -10.36
C MET A 49 4.89 7.58 -9.79
N THR A 50 5.47 8.57 -9.12
CA THR A 50 4.74 9.73 -8.64
C THR A 50 4.94 10.91 -9.60
N ALA A 51 3.87 11.63 -9.92
CA ALA A 51 3.92 12.79 -10.78
C ALA A 51 3.13 13.97 -10.20
N ILE A 52 3.69 15.19 -10.34
CA ILE A 52 3.13 16.45 -9.83
C ILE A 52 2.63 17.36 -10.95
N ASP A 53 2.88 17.00 -12.20
CA ASP A 53 2.49 17.75 -13.38
C ASP A 53 2.18 16.82 -14.57
N SER A 54 1.60 17.38 -15.61
CA SER A 54 1.16 16.64 -16.79
C SER A 54 2.32 15.99 -17.57
N GLU A 55 3.50 16.59 -17.57
CA GLU A 55 4.68 16.05 -18.24
C GLU A 55 5.17 14.79 -17.48
N GLY A 56 5.23 14.88 -16.15
CA GLY A 56 5.56 13.76 -15.28
C GLY A 56 4.60 12.58 -15.44
N VAL A 57 3.29 12.85 -15.52
CA VAL A 57 2.29 11.80 -15.75
C VAL A 57 2.52 11.09 -17.09
N ARG A 58 2.71 11.83 -18.19
CA ARG A 58 2.97 11.24 -19.50
C ARG A 58 4.27 10.44 -19.52
N LYS A 59 5.31 10.94 -18.85
CA LYS A 59 6.58 10.22 -18.71
C LYS A 59 6.40 8.92 -17.94
N ALA A 60 5.66 8.94 -16.83
CA ALA A 60 5.36 7.75 -16.03
C ALA A 60 4.61 6.71 -16.85
N VAL A 61 3.52 7.09 -17.51
CA VAL A 61 2.74 6.19 -18.38
C VAL A 61 3.58 5.65 -19.52
N SER A 62 4.44 6.47 -20.15
CA SER A 62 5.33 6.00 -21.21
C SER A 62 6.38 5.00 -20.72
N SER A 63 6.83 5.11 -19.47
CA SER A 63 7.80 4.20 -18.86
C SER A 63 7.17 2.88 -18.42
N ILE A 64 5.97 2.95 -17.81
CA ILE A 64 5.26 1.78 -17.27
C ILE A 64 4.57 1.00 -18.39
N GLY A 65 3.92 1.70 -19.32
CA GLY A 65 3.06 1.12 -20.36
C GLY A 65 1.63 0.92 -19.88
N TYR A 66 0.67 0.91 -20.83
CA TYR A 66 -0.72 0.62 -20.53
C TYR A 66 -0.99 -0.88 -20.32
N PRO A 67 -1.99 -1.27 -19.50
CA PRO A 67 -2.83 -0.41 -18.67
C PRO A 67 -2.11 0.09 -17.41
N VAL A 68 -2.47 1.31 -16.96
CA VAL A 68 -2.00 1.88 -15.70
C VAL A 68 -3.16 2.16 -14.77
N LEU A 69 -2.90 2.04 -13.48
CA LEU A 69 -3.78 2.52 -12.41
C LEU A 69 -3.31 3.91 -11.99
N ILE A 70 -4.19 4.89 -12.07
CA ILE A 70 -3.87 6.26 -11.66
C ILE A 70 -4.72 6.65 -10.45
N ARG A 71 -4.11 7.29 -9.45
CA ARG A 71 -4.80 7.69 -8.21
C ARG A 71 -4.14 8.90 -7.58
N PRO A 72 -4.93 9.81 -6.95
CA PRO A 72 -4.38 10.88 -6.13
C PRO A 72 -3.71 10.31 -4.86
N SER A 73 -2.56 10.86 -4.44
CA SER A 73 -1.80 10.37 -3.27
C SER A 73 -2.52 10.53 -1.94
N TYR A 74 -3.52 11.42 -1.84
CA TYR A 74 -4.16 11.80 -0.57
C TYR A 74 -5.67 11.59 -0.56
N VAL A 75 -6.19 10.62 -1.30
CA VAL A 75 -7.64 10.36 -1.30
C VAL A 75 -7.93 9.04 -0.60
N LEU A 76 -8.68 9.12 0.49
CA LEU A 76 -9.21 7.96 1.20
C LEU A 76 -10.39 7.33 0.42
N GLY A 77 -10.48 6.00 0.41
CA GLY A 77 -11.61 5.27 -0.12
C GLY A 77 -11.70 5.23 -1.65
N GLY A 78 -10.58 5.18 -2.38
CA GLY A 78 -10.55 4.92 -3.82
C GLY A 78 -11.17 6.01 -4.73
N ARG A 79 -11.53 7.17 -4.19
CA ARG A 79 -12.08 8.27 -5.00
C ARG A 79 -11.05 8.83 -5.96
N GLY A 80 -11.40 8.88 -7.25
CA GLY A 80 -10.51 9.38 -8.31
C GLY A 80 -9.46 8.36 -8.75
N MET A 81 -9.59 7.09 -8.37
CA MET A 81 -8.78 5.99 -8.87
C MET A 81 -9.39 5.49 -10.18
N GLU A 82 -8.59 5.42 -11.25
CA GLU A 82 -9.03 4.96 -12.56
C GLU A 82 -7.98 4.07 -13.23
N ILE A 83 -8.47 3.06 -13.97
CA ILE A 83 -7.64 2.22 -14.83
C ILE A 83 -7.67 2.80 -16.24
N LEU A 84 -6.53 3.23 -16.73
CA LEU A 84 -6.37 3.82 -18.04
C LEU A 84 -5.68 2.84 -18.99
N SER A 85 -6.27 2.63 -20.16
CA SER A 85 -5.80 1.65 -21.14
C SER A 85 -5.22 2.28 -22.41
N ASN A 86 -5.29 3.61 -22.57
CA ASN A 86 -4.80 4.32 -23.74
C ASN A 86 -4.72 5.84 -23.49
N ASP A 87 -4.02 6.53 -24.42
CA ASP A 87 -3.79 7.99 -24.33
C ASP A 87 -5.09 8.80 -24.31
N LYS A 88 -6.14 8.36 -24.99
CA LYS A 88 -7.42 9.08 -25.00
C LYS A 88 -8.07 9.11 -23.60
N GLN A 89 -7.98 8.00 -22.86
CA GLN A 89 -8.48 7.95 -21.49
C GLN A 89 -7.59 8.79 -20.57
N LEU A 90 -6.27 8.76 -20.80
CA LEU A 90 -5.32 9.60 -20.06
C LEU A 90 -5.63 11.09 -20.27
N ASP A 91 -5.85 11.53 -21.52
CA ASP A 91 -6.19 12.93 -21.81
C ASP A 91 -7.49 13.34 -21.11
N ALA A 92 -8.54 12.50 -21.17
CA ALA A 92 -9.80 12.79 -20.49
C ALA A 92 -9.63 12.90 -18.97
N TYR A 93 -8.87 11.99 -18.36
CA TYR A 93 -8.57 12.04 -16.93
C TYR A 93 -7.81 13.32 -16.56
N MET A 94 -6.81 13.71 -17.38
CA MET A 94 -5.98 14.90 -17.14
C MET A 94 -6.76 16.20 -17.28
N ASP A 95 -7.81 16.26 -18.11
CA ASP A 95 -8.69 17.42 -18.24
C ASP A 95 -9.50 17.70 -16.97
N GLU A 96 -9.78 16.66 -16.18
CA GLU A 96 -10.52 16.75 -14.91
C GLU A 96 -9.60 16.79 -13.68
N ALA A 97 -8.37 16.30 -13.82
CA ALA A 97 -7.42 16.19 -12.70
C ALA A 97 -6.81 17.55 -12.35
N PHE A 98 -6.87 17.91 -11.06
CA PHE A 98 -6.17 19.08 -10.55
C PHE A 98 -4.82 18.67 -9.96
N LEU A 99 -3.75 18.88 -10.74
CA LEU A 99 -2.38 18.57 -10.35
C LEU A 99 -1.72 19.74 -9.63
N SER A 100 -1.01 19.42 -8.55
CA SER A 100 -0.14 20.38 -7.87
C SER A 100 0.95 19.62 -7.08
N PRO A 101 2.06 20.27 -6.69
CA PRO A 101 3.06 19.65 -5.83
C PRO A 101 2.50 19.08 -4.52
N ASP A 102 1.45 19.71 -4.00
CA ASP A 102 0.77 19.26 -2.76
C ASP A 102 -0.26 18.14 -3.02
N ARG A 103 -0.51 17.79 -4.28
CA ARG A 103 -1.47 16.76 -4.71
C ARG A 103 -0.89 15.93 -5.85
N PRO A 104 0.17 15.17 -5.60
CA PRO A 104 0.74 14.32 -6.63
C PRO A 104 -0.23 13.20 -7.01
N LEU A 105 -0.09 12.69 -8.24
CA LEU A 105 -0.70 11.45 -8.70
C LEU A 105 0.29 10.31 -8.58
N LEU A 106 -0.21 9.18 -8.15
CA LEU A 106 0.45 7.88 -8.25
C LEU A 106 0.01 7.21 -9.53
N ILE A 107 0.95 6.74 -10.31
CA ILE A 107 0.73 6.01 -11.55
C ILE A 107 1.40 4.64 -11.38
N ASP A 108 0.59 3.61 -11.25
CA ASP A 108 1.07 2.25 -11.02
C ASP A 108 0.75 1.36 -12.22
N GLU A 109 1.58 0.34 -12.46
CA GLU A 109 1.23 -0.76 -13.36
C GLU A 109 -0.05 -1.42 -12.89
N TYR A 110 -1.05 -1.51 -13.76
CA TYR A 110 -2.27 -2.26 -13.44
C TYR A 110 -2.03 -3.76 -13.63
N LEU A 111 -2.12 -4.50 -12.55
CA LEU A 111 -1.99 -5.95 -12.55
C LEU A 111 -3.34 -6.59 -12.91
N GLY A 112 -3.75 -6.51 -14.19
CA GLY A 112 -4.99 -7.12 -14.66
C GLY A 112 -5.03 -8.64 -14.41
N ASN A 113 -6.20 -9.16 -14.04
CA ASN A 113 -6.44 -10.57 -13.67
C ASN A 113 -5.59 -11.06 -12.47
N ALA A 114 -5.04 -10.16 -11.67
CA ALA A 114 -4.39 -10.55 -10.43
C ALA A 114 -5.43 -10.96 -9.39
N ILE A 115 -5.10 -11.98 -8.60
CA ILE A 115 -5.84 -12.33 -7.39
C ILE A 115 -5.33 -11.42 -6.28
N GLU A 116 -6.25 -10.75 -5.59
CA GLU A 116 -5.92 -9.89 -4.46
C GLU A 116 -6.01 -10.67 -3.14
N LEU A 117 -5.03 -10.46 -2.26
CA LEU A 117 -5.04 -10.98 -0.90
C LEU A 117 -4.94 -9.83 0.09
N ASP A 118 -5.77 -9.88 1.13
CA ASP A 118 -5.57 -9.11 2.35
C ASP A 118 -5.00 -10.01 3.44
N VAL A 119 -3.99 -9.54 4.16
CA VAL A 119 -3.39 -10.24 5.28
C VAL A 119 -3.46 -9.37 6.52
N ASP A 120 -4.17 -9.85 7.53
CA ASP A 120 -4.20 -9.23 8.85
C ASP A 120 -3.21 -9.92 9.78
N ALA A 121 -2.33 -9.13 10.39
CA ALA A 121 -1.31 -9.62 11.29
C ALA A 121 -1.10 -8.70 12.50
N VAL A 122 -0.48 -9.24 13.52
CA VAL A 122 -0.06 -8.53 14.74
C VAL A 122 1.42 -8.75 14.94
N CYS A 123 2.15 -7.68 15.27
CA CYS A 123 3.56 -7.73 15.62
C CYS A 123 3.80 -7.05 16.96
N ASP A 124 4.66 -7.60 17.80
CA ASP A 124 5.09 -7.01 19.07
C ASP A 124 6.48 -6.35 18.99
N GLY A 125 7.06 -6.37 17.78
CA GLY A 125 8.41 -5.91 17.48
C GLY A 125 9.47 -7.01 17.49
N GLU A 126 9.14 -8.24 17.93
CA GLU A 126 10.03 -9.41 17.97
C GLU A 126 9.43 -10.62 17.26
N GLU A 127 8.11 -10.79 17.36
CA GLU A 127 7.37 -11.90 16.74
C GLU A 127 6.16 -11.37 15.96
N VAL A 128 5.80 -12.08 14.89
CA VAL A 128 4.63 -11.80 14.06
C VAL A 128 3.64 -12.96 14.16
N LEU A 129 2.38 -12.62 14.41
CA LEU A 129 1.27 -13.54 14.34
C LEU A 129 0.35 -13.14 13.18
N ILE A 130 0.25 -14.01 12.17
CA ILE A 130 -0.71 -13.84 11.07
C ILE A 130 -2.07 -14.30 11.57
N GLY A 131 -3.03 -13.38 11.61
CA GLY A 131 -4.40 -13.66 12.06
C GLY A 131 -5.26 -14.27 10.96
N ALA A 132 -5.17 -13.72 9.74
CA ALA A 132 -5.92 -14.20 8.59
C ALA A 132 -5.20 -13.86 7.27
N ILE A 133 -5.36 -14.76 6.30
CA ILE A 133 -5.07 -14.53 4.88
C ILE A 133 -6.40 -14.66 4.15
N MET A 134 -6.82 -13.58 3.46
CA MET A 134 -8.13 -13.45 2.83
C MET A 134 -7.96 -13.33 1.33
N GLU A 135 -8.46 -14.29 0.57
CA GLU A 135 -8.47 -14.26 -0.90
C GLU A 135 -9.74 -13.56 -1.39
N HIS A 136 -9.59 -12.50 -2.18
CA HIS A 136 -10.71 -11.76 -2.76
C HIS A 136 -11.31 -12.52 -3.96
N LEU A 137 -12.63 -12.48 -4.06
CA LEU A 137 -13.38 -13.04 -5.19
C LEU A 137 -13.46 -12.06 -6.36
N GLU A 138 -13.44 -10.78 -6.06
CA GLU A 138 -13.47 -9.71 -7.04
C GLU A 138 -12.09 -9.51 -7.65
N GLU A 139 -12.06 -8.94 -8.87
CA GLU A 139 -10.80 -8.59 -9.53
C GLU A 139 -10.05 -7.50 -8.78
N ALA A 140 -8.72 -7.54 -8.83
CA ALA A 140 -7.84 -6.54 -8.22
C ALA A 140 -8.23 -5.10 -8.60
N GLY A 141 -8.22 -4.20 -7.61
CA GLY A 141 -8.59 -2.80 -7.76
C GLY A 141 -10.01 -2.46 -7.30
N ILE A 142 -10.77 -3.42 -6.78
CA ILE A 142 -12.02 -3.17 -6.05
C ILE A 142 -11.66 -2.96 -4.57
N HIS A 143 -12.30 -1.97 -3.94
CA HIS A 143 -12.01 -1.64 -2.53
C HIS A 143 -12.24 -2.85 -1.62
N SER A 144 -11.25 -3.20 -0.79
CA SER A 144 -11.28 -4.40 0.07
C SER A 144 -12.50 -4.48 0.99
N GLY A 145 -13.00 -3.33 1.49
CA GLY A 145 -14.20 -3.27 2.33
C GLY A 145 -15.51 -3.65 1.61
N ASP A 146 -15.52 -3.68 0.27
CA ASP A 146 -16.68 -4.06 -0.54
C ASP A 146 -16.51 -5.44 -1.20
N SER A 147 -15.38 -6.11 -0.96
CA SER A 147 -15.04 -7.40 -1.56
C SER A 147 -15.52 -8.57 -0.72
N THR A 148 -15.95 -9.64 -1.40
CA THR A 148 -16.19 -10.94 -0.78
C THR A 148 -14.88 -11.71 -0.72
N CYS A 149 -14.57 -12.35 0.39
CA CYS A 149 -13.32 -13.11 0.51
C CYS A 149 -13.52 -14.54 1.03
N PHE A 150 -12.55 -15.40 0.67
CA PHE A 150 -12.39 -16.73 1.25
C PHE A 150 -11.34 -16.71 2.38
N ILE A 151 -11.67 -17.34 3.50
CA ILE A 151 -10.77 -17.62 4.61
C ILE A 151 -10.94 -19.10 4.98
N PRO A 152 -9.93 -19.96 4.84
CA PRO A 152 -8.61 -19.68 4.22
C PRO A 152 -8.68 -19.54 2.69
N PRO A 153 -7.63 -19.05 2.03
CA PRO A 153 -7.49 -18.98 0.57
C PRO A 153 -7.74 -20.35 -0.07
N GLN A 154 -8.38 -20.36 -1.25
CA GLN A 154 -8.79 -21.58 -1.94
C GLN A 154 -8.06 -21.83 -3.26
N ASN A 155 -7.63 -20.75 -3.94
CA ASN A 155 -7.08 -20.81 -5.30
C ASN A 155 -5.59 -20.44 -5.37
N ILE A 156 -4.94 -20.34 -4.22
CA ILE A 156 -3.53 -19.97 -4.10
C ILE A 156 -2.66 -21.19 -3.84
N SER A 157 -1.54 -21.31 -4.56
CA SER A 157 -0.61 -22.42 -4.36
C SER A 157 0.09 -22.32 -2.99
N GLU A 158 0.46 -23.47 -2.41
CA GLU A 158 1.19 -23.51 -1.15
C GLU A 158 2.52 -22.75 -1.19
N GLY A 159 3.17 -22.71 -2.37
CA GLY A 159 4.42 -21.97 -2.57
C GLY A 159 4.23 -20.46 -2.46
N VAL A 160 3.15 -19.93 -3.03
CA VAL A 160 2.80 -18.51 -2.93
C VAL A 160 2.34 -18.18 -1.51
N LEU A 161 1.52 -19.03 -0.88
CA LEU A 161 1.10 -18.82 0.52
C LEU A 161 2.30 -18.74 1.47
N SER A 162 3.28 -19.63 1.31
CA SER A 162 4.52 -19.58 2.11
C SER A 162 5.28 -18.27 1.90
N LYS A 163 5.31 -17.76 0.67
CA LYS A 163 5.93 -16.46 0.35
C LYS A 163 5.15 -15.29 0.97
N VAL A 164 3.81 -15.37 0.98
CA VAL A 164 2.94 -14.38 1.67
C VAL A 164 3.26 -14.33 3.17
N GLU A 165 3.36 -15.49 3.82
CA GLU A 165 3.68 -15.58 5.25
C GLU A 165 5.10 -15.03 5.55
N GLU A 166 6.09 -15.38 4.72
CA GLU A 166 7.46 -14.89 4.82
C GLU A 166 7.51 -13.36 4.68
N TRP A 167 6.87 -12.81 3.63
CA TRP A 167 6.87 -11.37 3.38
C TRP A 167 6.11 -10.60 4.46
N THR A 168 4.97 -11.12 4.92
CA THR A 168 4.22 -10.53 6.04
C THR A 168 5.10 -10.43 7.28
N THR A 169 5.80 -11.50 7.62
CA THR A 169 6.72 -11.55 8.77
C THR A 169 7.87 -10.56 8.59
N THR A 170 8.51 -10.54 7.41
CA THR A 170 9.61 -9.63 7.10
C THR A 170 9.19 -8.18 7.24
N ILE A 171 8.03 -7.80 6.67
CA ILE A 171 7.51 -6.42 6.75
C ILE A 171 7.27 -6.02 8.20
N GLY A 172 6.62 -6.86 9.01
CA GLY A 172 6.35 -6.58 10.41
C GLY A 172 7.61 -6.31 11.23
N LEU A 173 8.62 -7.16 11.06
CA LEU A 173 9.87 -7.09 11.82
C LEU A 173 10.80 -5.96 11.34
N GLU A 174 11.02 -5.84 10.02
CA GLU A 174 11.96 -4.87 9.45
C GLU A 174 11.46 -3.41 9.57
N LEU A 175 10.15 -3.17 9.56
CA LEU A 175 9.57 -1.87 9.91
C LEU A 175 9.47 -1.63 11.41
N GLY A 176 9.67 -2.67 12.24
CA GLY A 176 9.52 -2.58 13.68
C GLY A 176 8.09 -2.26 14.11
N ILE A 177 7.10 -2.86 13.43
CA ILE A 177 5.68 -2.66 13.74
C ILE A 177 5.39 -3.17 15.15
N ARG A 178 4.56 -2.41 15.87
CA ARG A 178 4.02 -2.79 17.17
C ARG A 178 2.52 -2.54 17.20
N GLY A 179 1.75 -3.60 17.04
CA GLY A 179 0.28 -3.57 16.94
C GLY A 179 -0.22 -4.32 15.73
N CYS A 180 -1.47 -4.06 15.36
CA CYS A 180 -2.10 -4.65 14.19
C CYS A 180 -1.60 -3.97 12.91
N TYR A 181 -1.50 -4.74 11.83
CA TYR A 181 -1.25 -4.23 10.50
C TYR A 181 -1.92 -5.11 9.46
N ASN A 182 -2.26 -4.49 8.34
CA ASN A 182 -2.86 -5.13 7.19
C ASN A 182 -1.98 -4.92 5.98
N ILE A 183 -1.76 -5.97 5.20
CA ILE A 183 -1.01 -5.91 3.93
C ILE A 183 -1.91 -6.38 2.81
N GLN A 184 -1.97 -5.59 1.74
CA GLN A 184 -2.58 -6.00 0.48
C GLN A 184 -1.52 -6.51 -0.48
N PHE A 185 -1.72 -7.75 -0.93
CA PHE A 185 -0.91 -8.39 -1.94
C PHE A 185 -1.72 -8.59 -3.22
N ALA A 186 -1.02 -8.66 -4.34
CA ALA A 186 -1.57 -9.12 -5.61
C ALA A 186 -0.74 -10.29 -6.15
N ILE A 187 -1.41 -11.28 -6.71
CA ILE A 187 -0.78 -12.45 -7.33
C ILE A 187 -1.14 -12.47 -8.80
N ARG A 188 -0.14 -12.43 -9.67
CA ARG A 188 -0.30 -12.59 -11.11
C ARG A 188 0.70 -13.61 -11.63
N ASP A 189 0.23 -14.64 -12.31
CA ASP A 189 1.09 -15.69 -12.89
C ASP A 189 2.03 -16.37 -11.87
N GLU A 190 1.52 -16.66 -10.66
CA GLU A 190 2.26 -17.19 -9.50
C GLU A 190 3.33 -16.23 -8.92
N GLU A 191 3.42 -14.99 -9.40
CA GLU A 191 4.29 -13.96 -8.85
C GLU A 191 3.53 -13.11 -7.83
N LEU A 192 4.13 -12.91 -6.66
CA LEU A 192 3.57 -12.14 -5.55
C LEU A 192 4.09 -10.70 -5.58
N TYR A 193 3.19 -9.75 -5.38
CA TYR A 193 3.49 -8.32 -5.30
C TYR A 193 2.88 -7.73 -4.04
N VAL A 194 3.64 -6.90 -3.30
CA VAL A 194 3.10 -6.10 -2.22
C VAL A 194 2.55 -4.78 -2.78
N CYS A 195 1.28 -4.47 -2.47
CA CYS A 195 0.58 -3.31 -3.03
C CYS A 195 0.40 -2.17 -2.03
N LEU A 196 -0.08 -2.50 -0.83
CA LEU A 196 -0.38 -1.51 0.22
C LEU A 196 -0.08 -2.09 1.59
N LEU A 197 0.28 -1.21 2.51
CA LEU A 197 0.45 -1.52 3.92
C LEU A 197 -0.31 -0.49 4.76
N TYR A 198 -1.15 -0.98 5.65
CA TYR A 198 -1.82 -0.18 6.66
C TYR A 198 -1.34 -0.61 8.04
N THR A 199 -0.89 0.34 8.84
CA THR A 199 -0.56 0.11 10.25
C THR A 199 -1.54 0.88 11.12
N SER A 200 -2.17 0.23 12.10
CA SER A 200 -3.02 0.92 13.05
C SER A 200 -2.17 1.55 14.16
N TYR A 201 -2.51 2.78 14.52
CA TYR A 201 -2.13 3.33 15.81
C TYR A 201 -3.08 2.79 16.87
N ALA A 202 -2.58 2.42 18.03
CA ALA A 202 -3.40 2.00 19.15
C ALA A 202 -4.44 3.07 19.63
N ALA A 203 -4.40 4.28 19.06
CA ALA A 203 -5.27 5.39 19.38
C ALA A 203 -6.48 5.56 18.44
N ASP A 204 -6.54 4.84 17.31
CA ASP A 204 -7.64 5.02 16.34
C ASP A 204 -8.88 4.16 16.64
N GLU A 205 -8.83 3.30 17.66
CA GLU A 205 -9.96 2.41 18.02
C GLU A 205 -11.06 3.09 18.85
N GLU A 206 -10.89 4.33 19.31
CA GLU A 206 -11.89 5.00 20.16
C GLU A 206 -12.95 5.84 19.40
N ASP A 207 -12.83 6.03 18.08
CA ASP A 207 -13.71 6.91 17.29
C ASP A 207 -14.55 6.19 16.19
N SER A 208 -14.83 4.90 16.30
CA SER A 208 -15.69 4.15 15.37
C SER A 208 -17.00 3.66 16.00
#